data_e05fef0cd86717ff0bad956a32cffd9e
#
_entry.id   e05fef0cd86717ff0bad956a32cffd9e
#
_cell.length_a   1.000
_cell.length_b   1.000
_cell.length_c   1.000
_cell.angle_alpha   90.00
_cell.angle_beta   90.00
_cell.angle_gamma   90.00
#
_symmetry.space_group_name_H-M   'P 1'
#
loop_
_entity.id
_entity.type
_entity.pdbx_description
1 polymer ?
#
loop_
_entity_poly.entity_id
_entity_poly.type
_entity_poly.pdbx_seq_one_letter_code
_entity_poly.pdbx_strand_id
1 'polypeptide(L)'
;MSDDDNRRKAYRAPIELKVEYKRLNTFFADYTRNISRGGTFIGTDKPLKVGTEFVFALGIPNMPEPLRLRGKVIWTTDPSDATKANPAGMGIEFQYDQGERAEKEAAVERLLAAELGDHLATKLLGRKPQL
;
A
#
# COMPACT_ATOMS: atom_id res chain seq x y z
N MET A 1 13.88 24.78 16.46
CA MET A 1 13.50 24.29 16.36
C MET A 1 13.06 23.85 16.12
N SER A 2 13.30 24.12 16.04
CA SER A 2 12.90 23.62 15.80
C SER A 2 12.54 23.20 15.52
N ASP A 3 12.71 23.27 15.34
CA ASP A 3 12.33 22.70 15.07
C ASP A 3 12.25 22.31 14.88
N ASP A 4 12.48 22.50 14.86
CA ASP A 4 12.30 21.91 14.64
C ASP A 4 12.19 21.42 14.55
N ASP A 5 12.44 21.67 14.58
CA ASP A 5 12.20 20.97 14.47
C ASP A 5 11.88 20.38 14.43
N ASN A 6 11.95 20.53 14.43
CA ASN A 6 11.47 19.83 14.31
C ASN A 6 11.27 19.40 14.21
N ARG A 7 11.42 19.44 14.27
CA ARG A 7 11.16 19.06 14.06
C ARG A 7 10.90 18.51 13.85
N ARG A 8 11.13 18.54 13.88
CA ARG A 8 10.86 18.03 13.62
C ARG A 8 10.64 17.37 13.36
N LYS A 9 10.93 17.32 13.40
CA LYS A 9 10.74 16.72 13.09
C LYS A 9 10.24 16.30 13.39
N ALA A 10 10.61 16.75 13.84
CA ALA A 10 10.34 16.24 13.90
C ALA A 10 9.88 15.57 13.86
N TYR A 11 10.20 15.34 14.34
CA TYR A 11 9.73 14.82 14.08
C TYR A 11 8.37 14.51 13.90
N ARG A 12 8.26 14.31 13.58
CA ARG A 12 6.84 14.30 13.31
C ARG A 12 6.40 12.97 12.70
N ALA A 13 5.29 12.39 13.23
CA ALA A 13 4.79 11.14 12.68
C ALA A 13 4.22 11.37 11.27
N PRO A 14 4.42 10.46 10.33
CA PRO A 14 3.80 10.58 9.02
C PRO A 14 2.28 10.43 9.10
N ILE A 15 1.58 10.96 8.09
CA ILE A 15 0.14 10.77 7.97
C ILE A 15 -0.13 9.27 7.82
N GLU A 16 -1.10 8.77 8.56
CA GLU A 16 -1.48 7.36 8.46
C GLU A 16 -2.84 7.25 7.80
N LEU A 17 -2.91 6.42 6.76
CA LEU A 17 -4.14 6.13 6.05
C LEU A 17 -4.52 4.69 6.35
N LYS A 18 -5.65 4.51 7.02
CA LYS A 18 -6.13 3.18 7.41
C LYS A 18 -7.05 2.64 6.35
N VAL A 19 -6.79 1.41 5.91
CA VAL A 19 -7.62 0.71 4.95
C VAL A 19 -7.99 -0.63 5.56
N GLU A 20 -9.30 -0.89 5.67
CA GLU A 20 -9.78 -2.15 6.24
C GLU A 20 -10.33 -3.03 5.13
N TYR A 21 -9.74 -4.20 4.97
CA TYR A 21 -10.27 -5.20 4.04
C TYR A 21 -11.20 -6.12 4.80
N LYS A 22 -12.43 -6.22 4.37
CA LYS A 22 -13.41 -7.09 5.03
C LYS A 22 -13.27 -8.53 4.61
N ARG A 23 -12.69 -8.76 3.43
CA ARG A 23 -12.51 -10.09 2.88
C ARG A 23 -11.08 -10.29 2.44
N LEU A 24 -10.59 -11.49 2.66
CA LEU A 24 -9.22 -11.84 2.30
C LEU A 24 -9.01 -11.76 0.79
N ASN A 25 -9.98 -12.24 0.01
CA ASN A 25 -9.83 -12.21 -1.44
C ASN A 25 -9.84 -10.79 -2.02
N THR A 26 -10.50 -9.86 -1.36
CA THR A 26 -10.45 -8.45 -1.78
C THR A 26 -9.04 -7.90 -1.59
N PHE A 27 -8.41 -8.23 -0.46
CA PHE A 27 -7.03 -7.84 -0.22
C PHE A 27 -6.10 -8.45 -1.26
N PHE A 28 -6.24 -9.75 -1.54
CA PHE A 28 -5.36 -10.41 -2.50
C PHE A 28 -5.50 -9.84 -3.90
N ALA A 29 -6.72 -9.48 -4.31
CA ALA A 29 -6.93 -8.87 -5.61
C ALA A 29 -6.22 -7.52 -5.70
N ASP A 30 -6.33 -6.72 -4.65
CA ASP A 30 -5.67 -5.42 -4.61
C ASP A 30 -4.16 -5.58 -4.55
N TYR A 31 -3.69 -6.54 -3.76
CA TYR A 31 -2.26 -6.84 -3.66
C TYR A 31 -1.68 -7.18 -5.03
N THR A 32 -2.35 -8.08 -5.75
CA THR A 32 -1.86 -8.53 -7.05
C THR A 32 -1.89 -7.41 -8.08
N ARG A 33 -2.95 -6.62 -8.06
CA ARG A 33 -3.14 -5.56 -9.07
C ARG A 33 -2.27 -4.35 -8.82
N ASN A 34 -2.11 -3.95 -7.58
CA ASN A 34 -1.48 -2.69 -7.23
C ASN A 34 -0.25 -2.82 -6.37
N ILE A 35 -0.39 -3.45 -5.21
CA ILE A 35 0.68 -3.42 -4.20
C ILE A 35 1.93 -4.12 -4.69
N SER A 36 1.78 -5.31 -5.28
CA SER A 36 2.93 -6.06 -5.77
C SER A 36 3.64 -5.38 -6.94
N ARG A 37 2.96 -4.44 -7.58
CA ARG A 37 3.54 -3.68 -8.70
C ARG A 37 4.21 -2.40 -8.28
N GLY A 38 4.15 -2.09 -6.99
CA GLY A 38 4.89 -0.95 -6.45
C GLY A 38 4.11 0.33 -6.30
N GLY A 39 2.83 0.35 -6.66
CA GLY A 39 2.06 1.57 -6.52
C GLY A 39 0.57 1.36 -6.63
N THR A 40 -0.17 2.42 -6.37
CA THR A 40 -1.63 2.38 -6.44
C THR A 40 -2.16 3.77 -6.77
N PHE A 41 -3.44 3.84 -7.09
CA PHE A 41 -4.13 5.10 -7.31
C PHE A 41 -5.20 5.27 -6.25
N ILE A 42 -5.30 6.47 -5.68
CA ILE A 42 -6.36 6.80 -4.73
C ILE A 42 -7.24 7.87 -5.34
N GLY A 43 -8.51 7.52 -5.59
CA GLY A 43 -9.49 8.47 -6.09
C GLY A 43 -9.93 9.39 -4.97
N THR A 44 -9.81 10.71 -5.19
CA THR A 44 -10.21 11.69 -4.20
C THR A 44 -10.34 13.06 -4.87
N ASP A 45 -11.27 13.84 -4.38
CA ASP A 45 -11.41 15.23 -4.83
C ASP A 45 -10.38 16.15 -4.19
N LYS A 46 -9.64 15.64 -3.20
CA LYS A 46 -8.67 16.43 -2.45
C LYS A 46 -7.33 15.70 -2.40
N PRO A 47 -6.65 15.57 -3.54
CA PRO A 47 -5.36 14.88 -3.53
C PRO A 47 -4.33 15.64 -2.72
N LEU A 48 -3.45 14.90 -2.09
CA LEU A 48 -2.33 15.47 -1.36
C LEU A 48 -1.28 15.95 -2.35
N LYS A 49 -0.42 16.87 -1.90
CA LYS A 49 0.61 17.42 -2.79
C LYS A 49 1.59 16.32 -3.20
N VAL A 50 2.08 16.44 -4.44
CA VAL A 50 3.17 15.58 -4.91
C VAL A 50 4.36 15.71 -3.94
N GLY A 51 4.93 14.57 -3.57
CA GLY A 51 6.01 14.51 -2.59
C GLY A 51 5.56 14.21 -1.19
N THR A 52 4.26 14.27 -0.90
CA THR A 52 3.75 13.94 0.43
C THR A 52 3.98 12.47 0.73
N GLU A 53 4.50 12.19 1.93
CA GLU A 53 4.74 10.83 2.38
C GLU A 53 3.77 10.46 3.48
N PHE A 54 3.39 9.18 3.50
CA PHE A 54 2.45 8.69 4.50
C PHE A 54 2.60 7.18 4.64
N VAL A 55 1.85 6.61 5.58
CA VAL A 55 1.87 5.17 5.84
C VAL A 55 0.46 4.63 5.62
N PHE A 56 0.34 3.61 4.78
CA PHE A 56 -0.87 2.81 4.72
C PHE A 56 -0.84 1.78 5.84
N ALA A 57 -1.91 1.73 6.62
CA ALA A 57 -2.09 0.66 7.58
C ALA A 57 -3.22 -0.23 7.04
N LEU A 58 -2.85 -1.36 6.49
CA LEU A 58 -3.79 -2.27 5.82
C LEU A 58 -4.27 -3.32 6.80
N GLY A 59 -5.51 -3.19 7.25
CA GLY A 59 -6.14 -4.20 8.10
C GLY A 59 -6.59 -5.37 7.26
N ILE A 60 -5.99 -6.52 7.48
CA ILE A 60 -6.21 -7.71 6.68
C ILE A 60 -6.83 -8.78 7.56
N PRO A 61 -7.93 -9.44 7.13
CA PRO A 61 -8.52 -10.51 7.94
C PRO A 61 -7.48 -11.57 8.29
N ASN A 62 -7.54 -12.04 9.51
CA ASN A 62 -6.69 -13.11 10.04
C ASN A 62 -5.24 -12.69 10.27
N MET A 63 -4.92 -11.41 10.15
CA MET A 63 -3.63 -10.89 10.57
C MET A 63 -3.82 -10.08 11.85
N PRO A 64 -3.05 -10.36 12.90
CA PRO A 64 -3.24 -9.66 14.18
C PRO A 64 -2.87 -8.19 14.11
N GLU A 65 -1.97 -7.82 13.20
CA GLU A 65 -1.55 -6.44 13.06
C GLU A 65 -1.67 -6.01 11.61
N PRO A 66 -1.92 -4.73 11.37
CA PRO A 66 -2.04 -4.26 9.99
C PRO A 66 -0.70 -4.35 9.26
N LEU A 67 -0.77 -4.57 7.97
CA LEU A 67 0.40 -4.49 7.11
C LEU A 67 0.66 -3.01 6.83
N ARG A 68 1.84 -2.52 7.17
CA ARG A 68 2.18 -1.11 6.99
C ARG A 68 3.07 -0.94 5.77
N LEU A 69 2.67 -0.02 4.89
CA LEU A 69 3.41 0.28 3.67
C LEU A 69 3.58 1.79 3.57
N ARG A 70 4.82 2.24 3.43
CA ARG A 70 5.07 3.67 3.23
C ARG A 70 4.79 4.02 1.79
N GLY A 71 4.16 5.17 1.59
CA GLY A 71 3.82 5.64 0.26
C GLY A 71 4.20 7.09 0.06
N LYS A 72 4.35 7.46 -1.21
CA LYS A 72 4.70 8.81 -1.60
C LYS A 72 3.86 9.21 -2.80
N VAL A 73 3.26 10.39 -2.74
CA VAL A 73 2.48 10.91 -3.86
C VAL A 73 3.45 11.31 -4.97
N ILE A 74 3.28 10.72 -6.15
CA ILE A 74 4.17 11.01 -7.28
C ILE A 74 3.49 11.80 -8.40
N TRP A 75 2.16 11.80 -8.43
CA TRP A 75 1.42 12.66 -9.36
C TRP A 75 0.00 12.83 -8.85
N THR A 76 -0.67 13.89 -9.32
CA THR A 76 -2.06 14.15 -8.94
C THR A 76 -2.86 14.61 -10.16
N THR A 77 -4.18 14.38 -10.08
CA THR A 77 -5.14 14.94 -11.03
C THR A 77 -6.19 15.68 -10.21
N ASP A 78 -6.26 16.99 -10.37
CA ASP A 78 -7.25 17.80 -9.66
C ASP A 78 -8.64 17.56 -10.24
N PRO A 79 -9.70 17.80 -9.45
CA PRO A 79 -11.07 17.65 -9.97
C PRO A 79 -11.34 18.50 -11.19
N SER A 80 -10.74 19.68 -11.28
CA SER A 80 -10.93 20.58 -12.44
C SER A 80 -10.35 20.00 -13.72
N ASP A 81 -9.37 19.10 -13.61
CA ASP A 81 -8.71 18.47 -14.76
C ASP A 81 -9.18 17.03 -14.98
N ALA A 82 -10.12 16.55 -14.16
CA ALA A 82 -10.51 15.16 -14.20
C ALA A 82 -11.35 14.83 -15.43
N THR A 83 -11.13 13.64 -15.97
CA THR A 83 -11.92 13.08 -17.06
C THR A 83 -12.27 11.66 -16.69
N LYS A 84 -13.06 10.99 -17.54
CA LYS A 84 -13.36 9.57 -17.30
C LYS A 84 -12.09 8.72 -17.36
N ALA A 85 -11.18 9.06 -18.26
CA ALA A 85 -9.92 8.32 -18.42
C ALA A 85 -8.94 8.65 -17.29
N ASN A 86 -9.00 9.88 -16.76
CA ASN A 86 -8.10 10.34 -15.71
C ASN A 86 -8.91 10.95 -14.59
N PRO A 87 -9.48 10.12 -13.70
CA PRO A 87 -10.28 10.64 -12.60
C PRO A 87 -9.44 11.41 -11.59
N ALA A 88 -10.12 12.27 -10.82
CA ALA A 88 -9.44 13.03 -9.78
C ALA A 88 -8.85 12.09 -8.75
N GLY A 89 -7.62 12.39 -8.32
CA GLY A 89 -6.95 11.58 -7.32
C GLY A 89 -5.47 11.74 -7.35
N MET A 90 -4.78 10.74 -6.78
CA MET A 90 -3.33 10.79 -6.66
C MET A 90 -2.72 9.41 -6.90
N GLY A 91 -1.59 9.42 -7.61
CA GLY A 91 -0.81 8.20 -7.81
C GLY A 91 0.21 8.06 -6.71
N ILE A 92 0.32 6.85 -6.18
CA ILE A 92 1.14 6.55 -5.02
C ILE A 92 2.21 5.53 -5.41
N GLU A 93 3.44 5.82 -5.03
CA GLU A 93 4.53 4.86 -5.17
C GLU A 93 4.90 4.37 -3.78
N PHE A 94 5.00 3.04 -3.61
CA PHE A 94 5.40 2.47 -2.33
C PHE A 94 6.91 2.61 -2.16
N GLN A 95 7.31 2.97 -0.95
CA GLN A 95 8.70 3.23 -0.61
C GLN A 95 9.20 2.13 0.30
N TYR A 96 10.34 1.53 -0.02
CA TYR A 96 10.90 0.43 0.75
C TYR A 96 12.36 0.69 1.07
N ASP A 97 12.76 0.34 2.28
CA ASP A 97 14.18 0.22 2.60
C ASP A 97 14.72 -1.08 1.99
N GLN A 98 16.02 -1.20 1.96
CA GLN A 98 16.67 -2.39 1.42
C GLN A 98 16.16 -3.64 2.13
N GLY A 99 15.66 -4.60 1.36
CA GLY A 99 15.15 -5.85 1.91
C GLY A 99 13.72 -5.79 2.43
N GLU A 100 13.19 -4.60 2.65
CA GLU A 100 11.85 -4.44 3.21
C GLU A 100 10.77 -5.00 2.31
N ARG A 101 10.89 -4.77 1.01
CA ARG A 101 9.90 -5.26 0.06
C ARG A 101 9.78 -6.77 0.09
N ALA A 102 10.94 -7.44 0.12
CA ALA A 102 10.96 -8.91 0.18
C ALA A 102 10.32 -9.43 1.46
N GLU A 103 10.55 -8.74 2.59
CA GLU A 103 9.93 -9.12 3.85
C GLU A 103 8.41 -8.99 3.80
N LYS A 104 7.92 -7.88 3.23
CA LYS A 104 6.48 -7.67 3.13
C LYS A 104 5.84 -8.71 2.22
N GLU A 105 6.48 -9.00 1.09
CA GLU A 105 5.98 -10.01 0.16
C GLU A 105 5.96 -11.39 0.81
N ALA A 106 7.00 -11.72 1.57
CA ALA A 106 7.04 -13.00 2.26
C ALA A 106 5.91 -13.14 3.28
N ALA A 107 5.59 -12.04 3.99
CA ALA A 107 4.49 -12.06 4.96
C ALA A 107 3.16 -12.32 4.26
N VAL A 108 2.92 -11.69 3.11
CA VAL A 108 1.69 -11.90 2.34
C VAL A 108 1.63 -13.33 1.82
N GLU A 109 2.75 -13.87 1.34
CA GLU A 109 2.79 -15.23 0.83
C GLU A 109 2.50 -16.25 1.93
N ARG A 110 3.03 -16.02 3.13
CA ARG A 110 2.73 -16.90 4.26
C ARG A 110 1.25 -16.88 4.60
N LEU A 111 0.65 -15.69 4.59
CA LEU A 111 -0.78 -15.57 4.84
C LEU A 111 -1.59 -16.33 3.79
N LEU A 112 -1.22 -16.17 2.52
CA LEU A 112 -1.89 -16.83 1.42
C LEU A 112 -1.80 -18.34 1.57
N ALA A 113 -0.60 -18.85 1.85
CA ALA A 113 -0.39 -20.29 2.00
C ALA A 113 -1.18 -20.84 3.18
N ALA A 114 -1.23 -20.10 4.29
CA ALA A 114 -1.94 -20.55 5.47
C ALA A 114 -3.46 -20.59 5.27
N GLU A 115 -3.99 -19.61 4.52
CA GLU A 115 -5.43 -19.47 4.39
C GLU A 115 -6.00 -20.21 3.19
N LEU A 116 -5.25 -20.29 2.10
CA LEU A 116 -5.77 -20.83 0.84
C LEU A 116 -5.00 -22.06 0.34
N GLY A 117 -3.89 -22.38 0.98
CA GLY A 117 -3.06 -23.51 0.57
C GLY A 117 -2.10 -23.14 -0.55
N ASP A 118 -1.04 -23.92 -0.67
CA ASP A 118 0.05 -23.60 -1.60
C ASP A 118 -0.40 -23.55 -3.05
N HIS A 119 -1.32 -24.42 -3.43
CA HIS A 119 -1.81 -24.46 -4.81
C HIS A 119 -2.48 -23.16 -5.20
N LEU A 120 -3.37 -22.67 -4.34
CA LEU A 120 -4.06 -21.40 -4.62
C LEU A 120 -3.10 -20.22 -4.54
N ALA A 121 -2.15 -20.26 -3.63
CA ALA A 121 -1.14 -19.21 -3.53
C ALA A 121 -0.35 -19.14 -4.81
N THR A 122 0.07 -20.28 -5.36
CA THR A 122 0.77 -20.33 -6.64
C THR A 122 -0.07 -19.71 -7.74
N LYS A 123 -1.34 -20.05 -7.78
CA LYS A 123 -2.25 -19.55 -8.80
C LYS A 123 -2.42 -18.04 -8.73
N LEU A 124 -2.58 -17.51 -7.52
CA LEU A 124 -2.85 -16.09 -7.32
C LEU A 124 -1.61 -15.22 -7.49
N LEU A 125 -0.45 -15.75 -7.10
CA LEU A 125 0.79 -14.99 -7.17
C LEU A 125 1.65 -15.35 -8.37
N GLY A 126 1.26 -16.38 -9.13
CA GLY A 126 2.02 -16.79 -10.29
C GLY A 126 3.33 -17.45 -9.96
N ARG A 127 3.45 -18.02 -8.75
CA ARG A 127 4.66 -18.67 -8.28
C ARG A 127 4.41 -20.12 -7.98
N LYS A 128 5.46 -20.92 -8.17
CA LYS A 128 5.36 -22.34 -7.82
C LYS A 128 5.57 -22.52 -6.32
N PRO A 129 4.87 -23.50 -5.71
CA PRO A 129 5.09 -23.77 -4.30
C PRO A 129 6.54 -24.15 -4.03
N GLN A 130 7.01 -23.82 -2.85
CA GLN A 130 8.32 -24.22 -2.41
C GLN A 130 8.22 -25.61 -1.80
N LEU A 131 9.05 -26.51 -2.22
CA LEU A 131 9.05 -27.88 -1.73
C LEU A 131 10.17 -28.10 -0.73
#